data_c480deafea9cd9fae93720cf4d18014f
#
_entry.id   c480deafea9cd9fae93720cf4d18014f
#
_cell.length_a   1.000
_cell.length_b   1.000
_cell.length_c   1.000
_cell.angle_alpha   90.00
_cell.angle_beta   90.00
_cell.angle_gamma   90.00
#
_symmetry.space_group_name_H-M   'P 1'
#
loop_
_entity.id
_entity.type
_entity.pdbx_description
1 polymer ?
#
loop_
_entity_poly.entity_id
_entity_poly.type
_entity_poly.pdbx_seq_one_letter_code
_entity_poly.pdbx_strand_id
1 'polypeptide(L)'
;MGPRSLLGLAALALVGLALVAPPAQAAGVNADGFIRQWDADHAGTLDLGEVKKAAGARFDQLDRDRHGTLDRKELGATMSVREFRQADADKDGTLDKNEYLTMVEKRFRAADKNGDGKLDKKELNSPAGRSLLRLFGTRQGPLF
;
A
#
# COMPACT_ATOMS: atom_id res chain seq x y z
N MET A 1 3.50 -2.47 54.55
CA MET A 1 3.51 -2.44 54.13
C MET A 1 3.43 -2.48 53.14
N GLY A 2 3.46 -2.37 52.96
CA GLY A 2 3.34 -2.28 51.90
C GLY A 2 3.29 -2.45 51.03
N PRO A 3 3.24 -2.47 50.84
CA PRO A 3 3.19 -2.49 49.88
C PRO A 3 2.94 -2.84 48.96
N ARG A 4 2.78 -2.82 48.99
CA ARG A 4 2.65 -3.03 48.19
C ARG A 4 2.31 -3.18 47.20
N SER A 5 2.10 -3.00 47.12
CA SER A 5 1.79 -3.06 46.25
C SER A 5 1.83 -3.05 45.30
N LEU A 6 2.02 -2.76 45.27
CA LEU A 6 2.10 -2.61 44.32
C LEU A 6 2.05 -3.02 43.40
N LEU A 7 1.95 -3.23 43.42
CA LEU A 7 1.98 -3.61 42.58
C LEU A 7 1.60 -3.76 41.66
N GLY A 8 1.26 -3.65 41.60
CA GLY A 8 0.80 -3.73 40.58
C GLY A 8 0.85 -3.74 39.77
N LEU A 9 0.95 -3.53 39.79
CA LEU A 9 0.94 -3.51 38.96
C LEU A 9 0.79 -3.66 37.97
N ALA A 10 0.80 -3.54 37.95
CA ALA A 10 0.71 -3.66 37.03
C ALA A 10 0.67 -3.91 36.16
N ALA A 11 0.68 -3.81 36.15
CA ALA A 11 0.62 -4.01 35.24
C ALA A 11 0.45 -4.32 34.46
N LEU A 12 0.40 -4.28 34.45
CA LEU A 12 0.28 -4.53 33.63
C LEU A 12 -0.11 -4.71 32.76
N ALA A 13 -0.31 -4.47 32.83
CA ALA A 13 -0.71 -4.65 32.03
C ALA A 13 -0.59 -4.70 31.11
N LEU A 14 -0.35 -4.28 30.96
CA LEU A 14 -0.24 -4.19 29.97
C LEU A 14 -0.26 -4.75 29.12
N VAL A 15 -0.21 -4.69 29.34
CA VAL A 15 -0.04 -5.21 28.58
C VAL A 15 -0.60 -5.83 27.88
N GLY A 16 -0.83 -5.83 27.98
CA GLY A 16 -1.47 -6.47 27.18
C GLY A 16 -1.83 -6.14 26.09
N LEU A 17 -1.68 -5.67 26.14
CA LEU A 17 -1.91 -5.38 25.27
C LEU A 17 -1.68 -5.51 24.24
N ALA A 18 -1.46 -5.00 24.45
CA ALA A 18 -1.04 -4.84 23.29
C ALA A 18 -1.06 -5.85 22.36
N LEU A 19 -0.85 -6.38 22.47
CA LEU A 19 -0.73 -7.23 21.71
C LEU A 19 -1.52 -7.50 20.85
N VAL A 20 -1.81 -7.20 20.94
CA VAL A 20 -2.58 -7.52 20.31
C VAL A 20 -2.80 -7.35 19.03
N ALA A 21 -3.26 -7.08 18.75
CA ALA A 21 -3.58 -6.58 17.65
C ALA A 21 -3.23 -7.04 16.35
N PRO A 22 -2.24 -7.23 16.25
CA PRO A 22 -1.70 -7.42 15.05
C PRO A 22 -2.22 -8.35 14.08
N PRO A 23 -2.89 -9.24 14.45
CA PRO A 23 -3.26 -10.28 13.56
C PRO A 23 -3.91 -9.85 12.28
N ALA A 24 -4.58 -8.80 12.28
CA ALA A 24 -5.31 -8.39 11.12
C ALA A 24 -4.46 -8.18 9.87
N GLN A 25 -3.19 -8.03 10.06
CA GLN A 25 -2.35 -7.75 8.95
C GLN A 25 -2.21 -8.88 7.97
N ALA A 26 -2.50 -10.06 8.37
CA ALA A 26 -2.38 -11.20 7.48
C ALA A 26 -3.30 -11.12 6.28
N ALA A 27 -4.29 -10.27 6.31
CA ALA A 27 -5.27 -10.22 5.25
C ALA A 27 -4.79 -9.62 3.94
N GLY A 28 -3.65 -9.00 3.92
CA GLY A 28 -3.17 -8.32 2.72
C GLY A 28 -3.82 -6.97 2.51
N VAL A 29 -3.54 -6.34 1.40
CA VAL A 29 -4.04 -5.00 1.14
C VAL A 29 -5.47 -5.06 0.62
N ASN A 30 -6.36 -4.40 1.32
CA ASN A 30 -7.73 -4.22 0.89
C ASN A 30 -8.10 -2.75 0.99
N ALA A 31 -9.26 -2.39 0.45
CA ALA A 31 -9.68 -0.99 0.37
C ALA A 31 -9.73 -0.30 1.74
N ASP A 32 -10.32 -0.96 2.72
CA ASP A 32 -10.44 -0.39 4.06
C ASP A 32 -9.09 -0.16 4.73
N GLY A 33 -8.24 -1.17 4.66
CA GLY A 33 -6.91 -1.09 5.25
C GLY A 33 -6.04 -0.05 4.56
N PHE A 34 -6.17 0.04 3.24
CA PHE A 34 -5.42 1.01 2.46
C PHE A 34 -5.83 2.44 2.79
N ILE A 35 -7.14 2.69 2.86
CA ILE A 35 -7.65 4.00 3.27
C ILE A 35 -7.13 4.34 4.67
N ARG A 36 -7.33 3.44 5.65
CA ARG A 36 -6.91 3.74 7.02
C ARG A 36 -5.41 4.04 7.15
N GLN A 37 -4.63 3.44 6.30
CA GLN A 37 -3.17 3.61 6.37
C GLN A 37 -2.71 4.91 5.73
N TRP A 38 -3.34 5.34 4.66
CA TRP A 38 -2.82 6.43 3.83
C TRP A 38 -3.71 7.67 3.79
N ASP A 39 -4.94 7.59 4.31
CA ASP A 39 -5.87 8.71 4.42
C ASP A 39 -5.40 9.65 5.54
N ALA A 40 -4.58 10.60 5.18
CA ALA A 40 -3.95 11.50 6.15
C ALA A 40 -4.93 12.56 6.68
N ASP A 41 -5.90 12.93 5.88
CA ASP A 41 -6.87 13.96 6.27
C ASP A 41 -8.14 13.38 6.89
N HIS A 42 -8.22 12.04 6.99
CA HIS A 42 -9.35 11.33 7.58
C HIS A 42 -10.68 11.61 6.87
N ALA A 43 -10.60 11.80 5.56
CA ALA A 43 -11.76 12.06 4.73
C ALA A 43 -12.55 10.78 4.37
N GLY A 44 -11.97 9.62 4.64
CA GLY A 44 -12.56 8.34 4.24
C GLY A 44 -12.34 8.00 2.78
N THR A 45 -11.54 8.79 2.11
CA THR A 45 -11.18 8.62 0.69
C THR A 45 -9.70 8.91 0.52
N LEU A 46 -9.16 8.58 -0.64
CA LEU A 46 -7.75 8.84 -0.94
C LEU A 46 -7.63 9.74 -2.16
N ASP A 47 -6.96 10.84 -2.01
CA ASP A 47 -6.67 11.69 -3.15
C ASP A 47 -5.41 11.21 -3.87
N LEU A 48 -5.11 11.83 -5.01
CA LEU A 48 -3.96 11.42 -5.81
C LEU A 48 -2.62 11.63 -5.06
N GLY A 49 -2.53 12.68 -4.25
CA GLY A 49 -1.34 12.97 -3.47
C GLY A 49 -1.06 11.86 -2.45
N GLU A 50 -2.08 11.42 -1.75
CA GLU A 50 -1.97 10.35 -0.77
C GLU A 50 -1.59 9.02 -1.44
N VAL A 51 -2.20 8.72 -2.58
CA VAL A 51 -1.87 7.51 -3.34
C VAL A 51 -0.45 7.58 -3.88
N LYS A 52 0.01 8.74 -4.36
CA LYS A 52 1.39 8.90 -4.82
C LYS A 52 2.40 8.77 -3.67
N LYS A 53 2.04 9.25 -2.50
CA LYS A 53 2.88 9.09 -1.31
C LYS A 53 3.02 7.62 -0.96
N ALA A 54 1.91 6.89 -0.97
CA ALA A 54 1.92 5.44 -0.75
C ALA A 54 2.77 4.74 -1.81
N ALA A 55 2.63 5.16 -3.07
CA ALA A 55 3.37 4.57 -4.18
C ALA A 55 4.87 4.82 -4.07
N GLY A 56 5.27 6.01 -3.62
CA GLY A 56 6.68 6.31 -3.39
C GLY A 56 7.28 5.41 -2.32
N ALA A 57 6.56 5.22 -1.22
CA ALA A 57 7.00 4.30 -0.16
C ALA A 57 7.08 2.87 -0.68
N ARG A 58 6.14 2.47 -1.52
CA ARG A 58 6.14 1.13 -2.11
C ARG A 58 7.30 0.95 -3.07
N PHE A 59 7.60 1.96 -3.89
CA PHE A 59 8.75 1.96 -4.78
C PHE A 59 10.03 1.68 -3.98
N ASP A 60 10.23 2.43 -2.90
CA ASP A 60 11.42 2.30 -2.07
C ASP A 60 11.53 0.92 -1.41
N GLN A 61 10.41 0.27 -1.10
CA GLN A 61 10.39 -1.10 -0.59
C GLN A 61 10.74 -2.14 -1.64
N LEU A 62 10.34 -1.89 -2.88
CA LEU A 62 10.61 -2.81 -3.99
C LEU A 62 12.03 -2.69 -4.50
N ASP A 63 12.58 -1.47 -4.52
CA ASP A 63 13.94 -1.17 -4.94
C ASP A 63 14.93 -1.67 -3.88
N ARG A 64 15.17 -2.96 -3.89
CA ARG A 64 15.99 -3.62 -2.87
C ARG A 64 17.47 -3.30 -2.98
N ASP A 65 17.91 -3.12 -4.19
CA ASP A 65 19.33 -2.81 -4.45
C ASP A 65 19.60 -1.31 -4.42
N ARG A 66 18.56 -0.49 -4.29
CA ARG A 66 18.65 0.96 -4.15
C ARG A 66 19.32 1.64 -5.33
N HIS A 67 19.06 1.15 -6.51
CA HIS A 67 19.53 1.77 -7.74
C HIS A 67 18.66 2.93 -8.19
N GLY A 68 17.48 3.10 -7.57
CA GLY A 68 16.53 4.12 -7.98
C GLY A 68 15.64 3.71 -9.13
N THR A 69 15.69 2.44 -9.49
CA THR A 69 14.86 1.86 -10.57
C THR A 69 14.34 0.50 -10.14
N LEU A 70 13.26 0.05 -10.77
CA LEU A 70 12.67 -1.25 -10.49
C LEU A 70 12.79 -2.13 -11.71
N ASP A 71 13.40 -3.28 -11.55
CA ASP A 71 13.43 -4.28 -12.61
C ASP A 71 12.24 -5.24 -12.46
N ARG A 72 12.10 -6.13 -13.41
CA ARG A 72 10.99 -7.08 -13.40
C ARG A 72 11.04 -8.06 -12.25
N LYS A 73 12.21 -8.34 -11.71
CA LYS A 73 12.34 -9.25 -10.57
C LYS A 73 11.83 -8.57 -9.30
N GLU A 74 12.16 -7.30 -9.14
CA GLU A 74 11.72 -6.54 -7.97
C GLU A 74 10.22 -6.31 -7.97
N LEU A 75 9.64 -6.12 -9.16
CA LEU A 75 8.19 -5.97 -9.29
C LEU A 75 7.45 -7.29 -9.10
N GLY A 76 8.07 -8.40 -9.42
CA GLY A 76 7.48 -9.72 -9.23
C GLY A 76 6.13 -9.85 -9.92
N ALA A 77 5.14 -10.34 -9.17
CA ALA A 77 3.80 -10.57 -9.68
C ALA A 77 2.88 -9.36 -9.58
N THR A 78 3.39 -8.22 -9.15
CA THR A 78 2.55 -7.02 -9.00
C THR A 78 2.10 -6.45 -10.32
N MET A 79 2.79 -6.81 -11.40
CA MET A 79 2.58 -6.23 -12.70
C MET A 79 2.89 -7.25 -13.79
N SER A 80 2.08 -7.25 -14.84
CA SER A 80 2.33 -8.12 -16.00
C SER A 80 3.45 -7.56 -16.87
N VAL A 81 4.01 -8.41 -17.73
CA VAL A 81 5.03 -7.98 -18.71
C VAL A 81 4.53 -6.85 -19.60
N ARG A 82 3.25 -6.94 -19.98
CA ARG A 82 2.65 -5.93 -20.85
C ARG A 82 2.57 -4.58 -20.15
N GLU A 83 2.10 -4.58 -18.91
CA GLU A 83 1.99 -3.35 -18.11
C GLU A 83 3.37 -2.74 -17.87
N PHE A 84 4.36 -3.59 -17.58
CA PHE A 84 5.73 -3.13 -17.41
C PHE A 84 6.22 -2.38 -18.65
N ARG A 85 6.05 -2.99 -19.85
CA ARG A 85 6.46 -2.35 -21.09
C ARG A 85 5.74 -1.05 -21.39
N GLN A 86 4.49 -0.93 -20.92
CA GLN A 86 3.72 0.29 -21.10
C GLN A 86 4.17 1.39 -20.15
N ALA A 87 4.68 1.01 -18.99
CA ALA A 87 5.16 1.95 -18.00
C ALA A 87 6.61 2.40 -18.28
N ASP A 88 7.41 1.50 -18.84
CA ASP A 88 8.81 1.74 -19.24
C ASP A 88 8.81 2.61 -20.50
N ALA A 89 8.76 3.91 -20.29
CA ALA A 89 8.60 4.86 -21.39
C ALA A 89 9.87 5.05 -22.21
N ASP A 90 11.02 5.00 -21.56
CA ASP A 90 12.30 5.18 -22.24
C ASP A 90 12.89 3.85 -22.73
N LYS A 91 12.22 2.74 -22.37
CA LYS A 91 12.59 1.38 -22.85
C LYS A 91 13.98 0.94 -22.41
N ASP A 92 14.38 1.34 -21.22
CA ASP A 92 15.66 0.93 -20.66
C ASP A 92 15.58 -0.43 -19.92
N GLY A 93 14.38 -0.99 -19.82
CA GLY A 93 14.17 -2.28 -19.16
C GLY A 93 13.94 -2.17 -17.65
N THR A 94 13.84 -0.98 -17.14
CA THR A 94 13.53 -0.74 -15.73
C THR A 94 12.46 0.33 -15.62
N LEU A 95 11.92 0.56 -14.41
CA LEU A 95 11.01 1.66 -14.14
C LEU A 95 11.67 2.59 -13.14
N ASP A 96 11.90 3.82 -13.54
CA ASP A 96 12.32 4.81 -12.58
C ASP A 96 11.11 5.28 -11.75
N LYS A 97 11.35 6.10 -10.74
CA LYS A 97 10.30 6.53 -9.84
C LYS A 97 9.20 7.32 -10.56
N ASN A 98 9.58 8.15 -11.55
CA ASN A 98 8.61 8.93 -12.31
C ASN A 98 7.71 8.03 -13.16
N GLU A 99 8.29 7.04 -13.82
CA GLU A 99 7.54 6.08 -14.61
C GLU A 99 6.58 5.28 -13.75
N TYR A 100 7.05 4.84 -12.58
CA TYR A 100 6.23 4.12 -11.63
C TYR A 100 5.06 4.98 -11.13
N LEU A 101 5.32 6.22 -10.74
CA LEU A 101 4.28 7.14 -10.27
C LEU A 101 3.31 7.52 -11.38
N THR A 102 3.79 7.67 -12.61
CA THR A 102 2.93 7.95 -13.76
C THR A 102 1.96 6.80 -14.00
N MET A 103 2.45 5.57 -13.89
CA MET A 103 1.60 4.39 -14.01
C MET A 103 0.56 4.34 -12.88
N VAL A 104 0.97 4.65 -11.65
CA VAL A 104 0.06 4.71 -10.51
C VAL A 104 -1.04 5.73 -10.77
N GLU A 105 -0.68 6.90 -11.28
CA GLU A 105 -1.65 7.94 -11.62
C GLU A 105 -2.66 7.48 -12.67
N LYS A 106 -2.19 6.78 -13.69
CA LYS A 106 -3.10 6.22 -14.71
C LYS A 106 -4.11 5.26 -14.08
N ARG A 107 -3.65 4.41 -13.17
CA ARG A 107 -4.55 3.48 -12.48
C ARG A 107 -5.51 4.19 -11.53
N PHE A 108 -5.03 5.25 -10.88
CA PHE A 108 -5.87 6.09 -10.04
C PHE A 108 -7.04 6.66 -10.86
N ARG A 109 -6.70 7.29 -12.00
CA ARG A 109 -7.72 7.89 -12.86
C ARG A 109 -8.70 6.86 -13.44
N ALA A 110 -8.22 5.66 -13.70
CA ALA A 110 -9.09 4.58 -14.18
C ALA A 110 -10.05 4.10 -13.08
N ALA A 111 -9.63 4.18 -11.83
CA ALA A 111 -10.44 3.78 -10.68
C ALA A 111 -11.42 4.88 -10.26
N ASP A 112 -11.06 6.14 -10.45
CA ASP A 112 -11.89 7.30 -10.12
C ASP A 112 -12.99 7.43 -11.17
N LYS A 113 -14.07 6.71 -10.95
CA LYS A 113 -15.17 6.62 -11.91
C LYS A 113 -16.03 7.86 -11.95
N ASN A 114 -16.18 8.52 -10.82
CA ASN A 114 -17.02 9.72 -10.76
C ASN A 114 -16.24 10.99 -11.09
N GLY A 115 -14.92 10.91 -11.24
CA GLY A 115 -14.09 12.04 -11.61
C GLY A 115 -13.94 13.10 -10.54
N ASP A 116 -14.13 12.75 -9.27
CA ASP A 116 -14.04 13.74 -8.18
C ASP A 116 -12.61 13.93 -7.67
N GLY A 117 -11.64 13.21 -8.23
CA GLY A 117 -10.23 13.32 -7.85
C GLY A 117 -9.89 12.54 -6.59
N LYS A 118 -10.78 11.69 -6.13
CA LYS A 118 -10.58 10.87 -4.92
C LYS A 118 -11.03 9.45 -5.19
N LEU A 119 -10.55 8.54 -4.39
CA LEU A 119 -10.98 7.14 -4.45
C LEU A 119 -11.66 6.78 -3.15
N ASP A 120 -12.93 6.46 -3.23
CA ASP A 120 -13.66 5.95 -2.08
C ASP A 120 -13.53 4.42 -2.02
N LYS A 121 -14.08 3.85 -0.98
CA LYS A 121 -14.04 2.40 -0.76
C LYS A 121 -14.65 1.62 -1.92
N LYS A 122 -15.73 2.14 -2.51
CA LYS A 122 -16.43 1.48 -3.60
C LYS A 122 -15.57 1.46 -4.86
N GLU A 123 -14.95 2.58 -5.17
CA GLU A 123 -14.05 2.70 -6.33
C GLU A 123 -12.82 1.82 -6.16
N LEU A 124 -12.25 1.77 -4.95
CA LEU A 124 -11.11 0.90 -4.66
C LEU A 124 -11.48 -0.59 -4.78
N ASN A 125 -12.72 -0.95 -4.53
CA ASN A 125 -13.19 -2.33 -4.68
C ASN A 125 -13.60 -2.67 -6.12
N SER A 126 -13.63 -1.69 -7.02
CA SER A 126 -13.89 -1.95 -8.43
C SER A 126 -12.72 -2.71 -9.08
N PRO A 127 -12.91 -3.30 -10.25
CA PRO A 127 -11.79 -3.96 -10.95
C PRO A 127 -10.59 -3.03 -11.16
N ALA A 128 -10.83 -1.77 -11.51
CA ALA A 128 -9.76 -0.80 -11.69
C ALA A 128 -9.08 -0.46 -10.36
N GLY A 129 -9.85 -0.29 -9.29
CA GLY A 129 -9.32 -0.03 -7.97
C GLY A 129 -8.48 -1.20 -7.46
N ARG A 130 -8.94 -2.41 -7.67
CA ARG A 130 -8.17 -3.60 -7.30
C ARG A 130 -6.86 -3.72 -8.08
N SER A 131 -6.88 -3.28 -9.34
CA SER A 131 -5.66 -3.22 -10.15
C SER A 131 -4.65 -2.25 -9.53
N LEU A 132 -5.13 -1.12 -9.02
CA LEU A 132 -4.29 -0.17 -8.30
C LEU A 132 -3.74 -0.80 -7.00
N LEU A 133 -4.62 -1.40 -6.19
CA LEU A 133 -4.22 -2.00 -4.91
C LEU A 133 -3.17 -3.10 -5.08
N ARG A 134 -3.18 -3.81 -6.19
CA ARG A 134 -2.18 -4.85 -6.44
C ARG A 134 -0.75 -4.32 -6.46
N LEU A 135 -0.57 -3.05 -6.80
CA LEU A 135 0.77 -2.45 -6.77
C LEU A 135 1.31 -2.35 -5.34
N PHE A 136 0.42 -2.28 -4.35
CA PHE A 136 0.81 -2.10 -2.96
C PHE A 136 0.96 -3.42 -2.20
N GLY A 137 0.80 -4.54 -2.88
CA GLY A 137 0.95 -5.84 -2.28
C GLY A 137 -0.37 -6.56 -2.21
N THR A 138 -0.51 -7.57 -2.96
CA THR A 138 -1.63 -8.44 -2.80
C THR A 138 -1.28 -9.34 -1.69
N ARG A 139 -2.27 -9.79 -1.07
CA ARG A 139 -2.04 -10.73 -0.18
C ARG A 139 -1.55 -11.84 -0.87
N GLN A 140 -0.94 -12.18 -1.06
CA GLN A 140 -0.49 -13.14 -1.73
C GLN A 140 0.06 -14.00 -1.18
N GLY A 141 0.17 -14.04 -0.72
CA GLY A 141 0.58 -14.73 -0.37
C GLY A 141 0.81 -15.64 -0.39
N PRO A 142 0.72 -16.12 -0.18
CA PRO A 142 1.07 -16.90 -0.09
C PRO A 142 1.17 -17.76 -0.19
N LEU A 143 1.07 -17.78 -0.21
CA LEU A 143 1.14 -18.49 -0.33
C LEU A 143 1.60 -19.27 -0.20
N PHE A 144 1.69 -19.58 -0.02
CA PHE A 144 1.94 -20.23 0.06
C PHE A 144 1.89 -20.71 0.27
#